data_6616212d897a87f58f4707b206c6ed8e
#
_entry.id   6616212d897a87f58f4707b206c6ed8e
#
_cell.length_a   1.000
_cell.length_b   1.000
_cell.length_c   1.000
_cell.angle_alpha   90.00
_cell.angle_beta   90.00
_cell.angle_gamma   90.00
#
_symmetry.space_group_name_H-M   'P 1'
#
loop_
_entity.id
_entity.type
_entity.pdbx_description
1 polymer ?
#
loop_
_entity_poly.entity_id
_entity_poly.type
_entity_poly.pdbx_seq_one_letter_code
_entity_poly.pdbx_strand_id
1 'polypeptide(L)'
;AFVNHRHNEYHNENIGFFGLFDVIDDQDVATALLDTAADHVRAMGCDAIRGPATFSTNDECALLIEGFDDPPRVMMPYNYPYYQRLIENVPGYEKVMDLYSYKFTLEGFTHAERANYDRLLRITELNNQRRGITVKSLDLTNLKQEFLKLKGIYNKAWEKNWGFVPFSDEELDEMVAGLGRFFEPRLAYFAEVDGRPVAFMLGIPDMNQVLHRAYPRPGKPEILSLLQV
;
A
#
# COMPACT_ATOMS: atom_id res chain seq x y z
N ALA A 1 -4.48 15.33 12.61
CA ALA A 1 -5.09 15.80 11.37
C ALA A 1 -4.10 16.72 10.63
N PHE A 2 -4.21 16.83 9.32
CA PHE A 2 -3.29 17.59 8.47
C PHE A 2 -3.95 17.97 7.14
N VAL A 3 -3.28 18.84 6.36
CA VAL A 3 -3.65 19.17 4.99
C VAL A 3 -2.56 18.68 4.05
N ASN A 4 -2.93 17.88 3.06
CA ASN A 4 -2.03 17.52 1.96
C ASN A 4 -2.25 18.48 0.79
N HIS A 5 -1.43 19.51 0.71
CA HIS A 5 -1.56 20.54 -0.33
C HIS A 5 -1.38 19.98 -1.74
N ARG A 6 -0.51 18.99 -1.94
CA ARG A 6 -0.31 18.33 -3.24
C ARG A 6 -1.56 17.56 -3.68
N HIS A 7 -2.22 16.88 -2.74
CA HIS A 7 -3.49 16.22 -3.01
C HIS A 7 -4.54 17.22 -3.46
N ASN A 8 -4.72 18.30 -2.68
CA ASN A 8 -5.72 19.32 -2.98
C ASN A 8 -5.46 20.02 -4.33
N GLU A 9 -4.22 20.33 -4.62
CA GLU A 9 -3.83 20.90 -5.92
C GLU A 9 -4.09 19.91 -7.08
N TYR A 10 -3.70 18.64 -6.91
CA TYR A 10 -3.82 17.62 -7.94
C TYR A 10 -5.29 17.29 -8.27
N HIS A 11 -6.14 17.18 -7.25
CA HIS A 11 -7.55 16.82 -7.38
C HIS A 11 -8.49 18.04 -7.50
N ASN A 12 -7.96 19.25 -7.36
CA ASN A 12 -8.75 20.47 -7.25
C ASN A 12 -9.81 20.36 -6.12
N GLU A 13 -9.39 19.84 -4.98
CA GLU A 13 -10.16 19.69 -3.74
C GLU A 13 -9.66 20.66 -2.68
N ASN A 14 -10.44 20.86 -1.61
CA ASN A 14 -10.04 21.63 -0.43
C ASN A 14 -10.36 20.83 0.84
N ILE A 15 -9.65 19.72 1.02
CA ILE A 15 -9.91 18.79 2.13
C ILE A 15 -8.70 18.66 3.05
N GLY A 16 -8.98 18.36 4.32
CA GLY A 16 -7.98 17.88 5.26
C GLY A 16 -8.06 16.36 5.43
N PHE A 17 -7.12 15.83 6.19
CA PHE A 17 -7.01 14.39 6.46
C PHE A 17 -6.84 14.12 7.95
N PHE A 18 -7.33 12.96 8.40
CA PHE A 18 -6.93 12.37 9.67
C PHE A 18 -6.25 11.02 9.42
N GLY A 19 -5.27 10.72 10.24
CA GLY A 19 -4.54 9.44 10.18
C GLY A 19 -4.05 9.04 11.56
N LEU A 20 -3.36 7.90 11.65
CA LEU A 20 -2.88 7.33 12.92
C LEU A 20 -4.01 7.24 13.95
N PHE A 21 -5.19 6.83 13.49
CA PHE A 21 -6.39 6.74 14.32
C PHE A 21 -6.32 5.48 15.17
N ASP A 22 -6.08 5.66 16.47
CA ASP A 22 -6.07 4.59 17.45
C ASP A 22 -6.95 5.00 18.65
N VAL A 23 -7.93 4.15 18.98
CA VAL A 23 -8.97 4.48 19.94
C VAL A 23 -9.47 3.23 20.67
N ILE A 24 -9.83 3.37 21.93
CA ILE A 24 -10.55 2.33 22.68
C ILE A 24 -11.99 2.19 22.15
N ASP A 25 -12.65 1.06 22.44
CA ASP A 25 -14.05 0.84 22.05
C ASP A 25 -15.01 1.72 22.86
N ASP A 26 -14.96 3.02 22.60
CA ASP A 26 -15.75 4.05 23.26
C ASP A 26 -16.15 5.12 22.23
N GLN A 27 -17.47 5.26 22.03
CA GLN A 27 -18.02 6.19 21.03
C GLN A 27 -17.76 7.67 21.38
N ASP A 28 -17.82 8.03 22.66
CA ASP A 28 -17.62 9.41 23.07
C ASP A 28 -16.17 9.84 22.84
N VAL A 29 -15.22 8.94 23.11
CA VAL A 29 -13.80 9.17 22.85
C VAL A 29 -13.54 9.30 21.34
N ALA A 30 -14.10 8.38 20.53
CA ALA A 30 -13.95 8.42 19.08
C ALA A 30 -14.55 9.71 18.49
N THR A 31 -15.74 10.09 18.94
CA THR A 31 -16.40 11.34 18.52
C THR A 31 -15.54 12.55 18.86
N ALA A 32 -15.05 12.65 20.10
CA ALA A 32 -14.21 13.77 20.53
C ALA A 32 -12.92 13.89 19.71
N LEU A 33 -12.28 12.77 19.36
CA LEU A 33 -11.08 12.75 18.52
C LEU A 33 -11.38 13.22 17.09
N LEU A 34 -12.44 12.71 16.49
CA LEU A 34 -12.82 13.04 15.11
C LEU A 34 -13.35 14.46 14.98
N ASP A 35 -14.12 14.95 15.95
CA ASP A 35 -14.57 16.35 15.99
C ASP A 35 -13.37 17.30 16.13
N THR A 36 -12.42 16.98 17.02
CA THR A 36 -11.18 17.76 17.17
C THR A 36 -10.38 17.79 15.87
N ALA A 37 -10.27 16.65 15.19
CA ALA A 37 -9.59 16.57 13.90
C ALA A 37 -10.31 17.41 12.83
N ALA A 38 -11.64 17.33 12.78
CA ALA A 38 -12.45 18.11 11.84
C ALA A 38 -12.34 19.61 12.11
N ASP A 39 -12.41 20.02 13.39
CA ASP A 39 -12.26 21.44 13.77
C ASP A 39 -10.87 21.97 13.41
N HIS A 40 -9.82 21.16 13.58
CA HIS A 40 -8.47 21.54 13.19
C HIS A 40 -8.36 21.83 11.68
N VAL A 41 -8.81 20.93 10.83
CA VAL A 41 -8.73 21.15 9.37
C VAL A 41 -9.68 22.24 8.89
N ARG A 42 -10.83 22.42 9.53
CA ARG A 42 -11.76 23.54 9.29
C ARG A 42 -11.10 24.88 9.61
N ALA A 43 -10.35 24.96 10.72
CA ALA A 43 -9.58 26.15 11.09
C ALA A 43 -8.46 26.47 10.08
N MET A 44 -7.99 25.46 9.34
CA MET A 44 -7.05 25.61 8.22
C MET A 44 -7.75 25.97 6.89
N GLY A 45 -9.08 26.11 6.89
CA GLY A 45 -9.87 26.52 5.73
C GLY A 45 -10.36 25.37 4.85
N CYS A 46 -10.28 24.11 5.31
CA CYS A 46 -10.78 22.97 4.55
C CYS A 46 -12.30 22.83 4.68
N ASP A 47 -12.93 22.31 3.61
CA ASP A 47 -14.37 22.12 3.51
C ASP A 47 -14.81 20.74 4.02
N ALA A 48 -13.90 19.76 4.03
CA ALA A 48 -14.14 18.40 4.47
C ALA A 48 -12.89 17.78 5.09
N ILE A 49 -13.06 16.63 5.76
CA ILE A 49 -11.98 15.80 6.27
C ILE A 49 -12.13 14.38 5.75
N ARG A 50 -11.03 13.74 5.35
CA ARG A 50 -10.99 12.35 4.83
C ARG A 50 -9.98 11.53 5.64
N GLY A 51 -10.25 10.24 5.79
CA GLY A 51 -9.32 9.34 6.47
C GLY A 51 -9.93 7.95 6.75
N PRO A 52 -9.19 7.11 7.48
CA PRO A 52 -7.83 7.38 7.94
C PRO A 52 -6.81 7.29 6.79
N ALA A 53 -5.81 8.16 6.82
CA ALA A 53 -4.68 8.14 5.88
C ALA A 53 -3.44 8.71 6.57
N THR A 54 -2.29 8.07 6.35
CA THR A 54 -1.02 8.54 6.87
C THR A 54 -0.30 9.25 5.74
N PHE A 55 -0.56 10.56 5.63
CA PHE A 55 -0.08 11.53 4.63
C PHE A 55 -0.70 11.41 3.23
N SER A 56 -0.69 10.23 2.58
CA SER A 56 -1.25 10.05 1.23
C SER A 56 -1.72 8.61 1.00
N THR A 57 -2.32 8.34 -0.16
CA THR A 57 -2.62 6.97 -0.59
C THR A 57 -1.39 6.16 -1.02
N ASN A 58 -0.21 6.80 -1.09
CA ASN A 58 1.07 6.12 -1.29
C ASN A 58 1.58 5.47 0.00
N ASP A 59 1.02 5.86 1.15
CA ASP A 59 1.32 5.38 2.48
C ASP A 59 0.16 4.50 3.00
N GLU A 60 0.19 4.17 4.29
CA GLU A 60 -0.87 3.41 4.92
C GLU A 60 -2.16 4.23 4.98
N CYS A 61 -3.23 3.71 4.37
CA CYS A 61 -4.54 4.35 4.33
C CYS A 61 -5.67 3.33 4.40
N ALA A 62 -6.87 3.82 4.70
CA ALA A 62 -8.11 3.09 4.89
C ALA A 62 -8.17 2.28 6.20
N LEU A 63 -9.31 1.65 6.44
CA LEU A 63 -9.54 0.69 7.52
C LEU A 63 -9.69 -0.71 6.95
N LEU A 64 -9.18 -1.70 7.68
CA LEU A 64 -9.57 -3.08 7.47
C LEU A 64 -11.03 -3.24 7.93
N ILE A 65 -11.91 -3.73 7.06
CA ILE A 65 -13.32 -3.98 7.35
C ILE A 65 -13.70 -5.44 7.15
N GLU A 66 -12.91 -6.20 6.38
CA GLU A 66 -13.07 -7.63 6.13
C GLU A 66 -11.70 -8.33 6.15
N GLY A 67 -11.66 -9.61 6.56
CA GLY A 67 -10.43 -10.42 6.58
C GLY A 67 -9.62 -10.31 7.87
N PHE A 68 -10.27 -10.03 8.99
CA PHE A 68 -9.62 -9.91 10.32
C PHE A 68 -8.97 -11.21 10.82
N ASP A 69 -9.33 -12.35 10.26
CA ASP A 69 -8.80 -13.67 10.56
C ASP A 69 -7.45 -13.96 9.88
N ASP A 70 -7.03 -13.13 8.93
CA ASP A 70 -5.74 -13.24 8.25
C ASP A 70 -4.77 -12.18 8.83
N PRO A 71 -3.55 -12.56 9.25
CA PRO A 71 -2.56 -11.59 9.72
C PRO A 71 -2.24 -10.53 8.67
N PRO A 72 -2.05 -9.27 9.09
CA PRO A 72 -1.73 -8.18 8.15
C PRO A 72 -0.41 -8.45 7.45
N ARG A 73 -0.32 -8.02 6.18
CA ARG A 73 0.91 -8.01 5.39
C ARG A 73 1.61 -6.66 5.51
N VAL A 74 2.87 -6.63 5.09
CA VAL A 74 3.64 -5.37 5.06
C VAL A 74 2.87 -4.29 4.29
N MET A 75 2.81 -3.08 4.84
CA MET A 75 2.08 -1.92 4.29
C MET A 75 0.56 -2.09 4.18
N MET A 76 -0.02 -3.05 4.88
CA MET A 76 -1.47 -3.22 4.95
C MET A 76 -1.99 -2.68 6.29
N PRO A 77 -3.09 -1.90 6.30
CA PRO A 77 -3.69 -1.44 7.53
C PRO A 77 -4.24 -2.62 8.34
N TYR A 78 -4.16 -2.52 9.66
CA TYR A 78 -4.81 -3.42 10.59
C TYR A 78 -5.36 -2.63 11.78
N ASN A 79 -6.60 -2.89 12.11
CA ASN A 79 -7.31 -2.20 13.19
C ASN A 79 -8.30 -3.15 13.85
N TYR A 80 -8.85 -2.75 14.98
CA TYR A 80 -9.94 -3.50 15.61
C TYR A 80 -11.24 -3.38 14.81
N PRO A 81 -12.09 -4.43 14.79
CA PRO A 81 -13.36 -4.43 14.04
C PRO A 81 -14.31 -3.29 14.44
N TYR A 82 -14.23 -2.80 15.66
CA TYR A 82 -15.11 -1.74 16.14
C TYR A 82 -14.80 -0.34 15.56
N TYR A 83 -13.63 -0.14 14.91
CA TYR A 83 -13.23 1.17 14.36
C TYR A 83 -14.20 1.67 13.30
N GLN A 84 -14.64 0.78 12.40
CA GLN A 84 -15.63 1.15 11.38
C GLN A 84 -16.88 1.73 12.02
N ARG A 85 -17.48 1.02 12.98
CA ARG A 85 -18.67 1.47 13.70
C ARG A 85 -18.47 2.80 14.41
N LEU A 86 -17.32 2.98 15.07
CA LEU A 86 -17.02 4.21 15.80
C LEU A 86 -16.94 5.42 14.87
N ILE A 87 -16.36 5.28 13.68
CA ILE A 87 -16.25 6.37 12.71
C ILE A 87 -17.60 6.65 12.03
N GLU A 88 -18.29 5.61 11.55
CA GLU A 88 -19.56 5.76 10.84
C GLU A 88 -20.70 6.30 11.75
N ASN A 89 -20.61 6.11 13.06
CA ASN A 89 -21.56 6.65 14.01
C ASN A 89 -21.35 8.16 14.33
N VAL A 90 -20.23 8.75 13.91
CA VAL A 90 -20.03 10.19 14.09
C VAL A 90 -20.81 10.94 13.02
N PRO A 91 -21.71 11.87 13.40
CA PRO A 91 -22.52 12.60 12.44
C PRO A 91 -21.68 13.31 11.38
N GLY A 92 -22.03 13.10 10.11
CA GLY A 92 -21.34 13.72 8.98
C GLY A 92 -20.17 12.90 8.42
N TYR A 93 -19.82 11.77 9.03
CA TYR A 93 -18.86 10.82 8.47
C TYR A 93 -19.59 9.73 7.68
N GLU A 94 -19.08 9.45 6.48
CA GLU A 94 -19.62 8.41 5.59
C GLU A 94 -18.49 7.71 4.83
N LYS A 95 -18.74 6.47 4.45
CA LYS A 95 -17.81 5.72 3.62
C LYS A 95 -17.76 6.30 2.21
N VAL A 96 -16.57 6.59 1.71
CA VAL A 96 -16.36 7.19 0.38
C VAL A 96 -15.79 6.23 -0.65
N MET A 97 -15.06 5.18 -0.24
CA MET A 97 -14.41 4.24 -1.17
C MET A 97 -14.15 2.89 -0.51
N ASP A 98 -14.26 1.81 -1.28
CA ASP A 98 -13.73 0.50 -0.93
C ASP A 98 -12.39 0.27 -1.65
N LEU A 99 -11.38 -0.16 -0.90
CA LEU A 99 -10.10 -0.60 -1.42
C LEU A 99 -9.99 -2.11 -1.29
N TYR A 100 -9.65 -2.81 -2.37
CA TYR A 100 -9.57 -4.26 -2.40
C TYR A 100 -8.12 -4.73 -2.34
N SER A 101 -7.84 -5.65 -1.41
CA SER A 101 -6.61 -6.42 -1.38
C SER A 101 -6.88 -7.85 -1.83
N TYR A 102 -6.04 -8.39 -2.69
CA TYR A 102 -6.21 -9.72 -3.26
C TYR A 102 -5.16 -10.67 -2.71
N LYS A 103 -5.63 -11.79 -2.15
CA LYS A 103 -4.77 -12.88 -1.71
C LYS A 103 -4.74 -13.97 -2.78
N PHE A 104 -3.54 -14.34 -3.20
CA PHE A 104 -3.32 -15.45 -4.11
C PHE A 104 -2.42 -16.49 -3.44
N THR A 105 -2.84 -17.74 -3.44
CA THR A 105 -2.06 -18.86 -2.90
C THR A 105 -1.74 -19.85 -4.01
N LEU A 106 -0.50 -20.35 -4.01
CA LEU A 106 -0.06 -21.40 -4.94
C LEU A 106 -0.36 -22.82 -4.40
N GLU A 107 -0.75 -22.92 -3.13
CA GLU A 107 -1.10 -24.19 -2.50
C GLU A 107 -2.42 -24.72 -3.03
N GLY A 108 -2.46 -26.01 -3.38
CA GLY A 108 -3.70 -26.67 -3.82
C GLY A 108 -4.05 -26.52 -5.29
N PHE A 109 -3.14 -26.04 -6.13
CA PHE A 109 -3.39 -26.05 -7.58
C PHE A 109 -3.73 -27.44 -8.08
N THR A 110 -4.92 -27.60 -8.61
CA THR A 110 -5.37 -28.82 -9.28
C THR A 110 -4.58 -29.01 -10.60
N HIS A 111 -4.62 -30.23 -11.16
CA HIS A 111 -4.02 -30.48 -12.48
C HIS A 111 -4.59 -29.58 -13.58
N ALA A 112 -5.90 -29.28 -13.52
CA ALA A 112 -6.53 -28.37 -14.48
C ALA A 112 -6.04 -26.92 -14.36
N GLU A 113 -5.85 -26.43 -13.14
CA GLU A 113 -5.32 -25.10 -12.89
C GLU A 113 -3.87 -24.97 -13.31
N ARG A 114 -3.04 -26.00 -13.08
CA ARG A 114 -1.67 -26.06 -13.61
C ARG A 114 -1.63 -26.02 -15.13
N ALA A 115 -2.48 -26.81 -15.80
CA ALA A 115 -2.56 -26.81 -17.25
C ALA A 115 -3.01 -25.45 -17.82
N ASN A 116 -3.93 -24.77 -17.15
CA ASN A 116 -4.32 -23.41 -17.50
C ASN A 116 -3.18 -22.41 -17.30
N TYR A 117 -2.44 -22.52 -16.20
CA TYR A 117 -1.26 -21.69 -15.93
C TYR A 117 -0.18 -21.88 -17.00
N ASP A 118 0.17 -23.13 -17.36
CA ASP A 118 1.13 -23.44 -18.41
C ASP A 118 0.69 -22.93 -19.79
N ARG A 119 -0.61 -22.95 -20.05
CA ARG A 119 -1.20 -22.37 -21.26
C ARG A 119 -1.05 -20.83 -21.27
N LEU A 120 -1.32 -20.18 -20.15
CA LEU A 120 -1.16 -18.74 -20.01
C LEU A 120 0.31 -18.32 -20.21
N LEU A 121 1.25 -19.06 -19.61
CA LEU A 121 2.69 -18.80 -19.81
C LEU A 121 3.08 -18.86 -21.28
N ARG A 122 2.64 -19.90 -22.01
CA ARG A 122 2.91 -20.02 -23.46
C ARG A 122 2.30 -18.89 -24.28
N ILE A 123 1.07 -18.50 -23.98
CA ILE A 123 0.41 -17.38 -24.66
C ILE A 123 1.16 -16.07 -24.37
N THR A 124 1.59 -15.86 -23.13
CA THR A 124 2.36 -14.68 -22.73
C THR A 124 3.69 -14.62 -23.46
N GLU A 125 4.41 -15.73 -23.54
CA GLU A 125 5.69 -15.81 -24.24
C GLU A 125 5.55 -15.52 -25.74
N LEU A 126 4.55 -16.10 -26.40
CA LEU A 126 4.26 -15.80 -27.80
C LEU A 126 3.86 -14.33 -28.04
N ASN A 127 3.09 -13.74 -27.13
CA ASN A 127 2.73 -12.33 -27.21
C ASN A 127 3.93 -11.42 -26.99
N ASN A 128 4.80 -11.76 -26.04
CA ASN A 128 6.02 -11.00 -25.78
C ASN A 128 6.92 -10.98 -27.03
N GLN A 129 7.14 -12.14 -27.63
CA GLN A 129 7.92 -12.24 -28.87
C GLN A 129 7.31 -11.43 -30.03
N ARG A 130 5.98 -11.52 -30.23
CA ARG A 130 5.29 -10.80 -31.31
C ARG A 130 5.27 -9.28 -31.14
N ARG A 131 5.29 -8.81 -29.90
CA ARG A 131 5.18 -7.37 -29.55
C ARG A 131 6.52 -6.75 -29.18
N GLY A 132 7.63 -7.49 -29.25
CA GLY A 132 8.93 -7.00 -28.83
C GLY A 132 9.02 -6.66 -27.34
N ILE A 133 8.23 -7.37 -26.52
CA ILE A 133 8.24 -7.16 -25.06
C ILE A 133 9.39 -7.97 -24.47
N THR A 134 10.26 -7.31 -23.73
CA THR A 134 11.33 -7.94 -22.93
C THR A 134 11.05 -7.71 -21.46
N VAL A 135 11.28 -8.75 -20.65
CA VAL A 135 11.15 -8.64 -19.18
C VAL A 135 12.54 -8.76 -18.57
N LYS A 136 12.90 -7.80 -17.73
CA LYS A 136 14.20 -7.71 -17.06
C LYS A 136 14.00 -7.54 -15.55
N SER A 137 14.86 -8.23 -14.78
CA SER A 137 14.94 -7.95 -13.35
C SER A 137 15.49 -6.55 -13.10
N LEU A 138 15.06 -5.95 -11.99
CA LEU A 138 15.56 -4.67 -11.52
C LEU A 138 17.06 -4.74 -11.22
N ASP A 139 17.81 -3.74 -11.65
CA ASP A 139 19.26 -3.64 -11.41
C ASP A 139 19.54 -2.99 -10.05
N LEU A 140 19.89 -3.82 -9.06
CA LEU A 140 20.21 -3.36 -7.71
C LEU A 140 21.48 -2.51 -7.64
N THR A 141 22.36 -2.56 -8.65
CA THR A 141 23.58 -1.75 -8.66
C THR A 141 23.29 -0.29 -9.01
N ASN A 142 22.11 -0.01 -9.58
CA ASN A 142 21.70 1.31 -10.03
C ASN A 142 20.27 1.67 -9.59
N LEU A 143 19.95 1.37 -8.34
CA LEU A 143 18.62 1.50 -7.75
C LEU A 143 17.98 2.87 -8.03
N LYS A 144 18.70 3.96 -7.90
CA LYS A 144 18.14 5.30 -8.12
C LYS A 144 17.59 5.46 -9.55
N GLN A 145 18.29 4.96 -10.56
CA GLN A 145 17.83 5.03 -11.95
C GLN A 145 16.63 4.11 -12.21
N GLU A 146 16.65 2.93 -11.59
CA GLU A 146 15.55 1.99 -11.67
C GLU A 146 14.27 2.56 -11.04
N PHE A 147 14.38 3.21 -9.89
CA PHE A 147 13.25 3.87 -9.22
C PHE A 147 12.74 5.11 -9.98
N LEU A 148 13.59 5.84 -10.68
CA LEU A 148 13.14 6.91 -11.59
C LEU A 148 12.27 6.35 -12.73
N LYS A 149 12.65 5.20 -13.29
CA LYS A 149 11.81 4.50 -14.29
C LYS A 149 10.47 4.08 -13.68
N LEU A 150 10.51 3.47 -12.48
CA LEU A 150 9.32 3.07 -11.73
C LEU A 150 8.39 4.26 -11.49
N LYS A 151 8.91 5.38 -10.98
CA LYS A 151 8.16 6.62 -10.75
C LYS A 151 7.45 7.08 -12.02
N GLY A 152 8.15 7.09 -13.16
CA GLY A 152 7.56 7.50 -14.44
C GLY A 152 6.38 6.62 -14.87
N ILE A 153 6.50 5.30 -14.70
CA ILE A 153 5.43 4.35 -15.02
C ILE A 153 4.29 4.50 -14.00
N TYR A 154 4.61 4.53 -12.70
CA TYR A 154 3.64 4.63 -11.62
C TYR A 154 2.76 5.86 -11.77
N ASN A 155 3.39 7.03 -11.88
CA ASN A 155 2.66 8.30 -11.98
C ASN A 155 1.72 8.33 -13.20
N LYS A 156 2.12 7.71 -14.32
CA LYS A 156 1.28 7.64 -15.53
C LYS A 156 0.19 6.57 -15.45
N ALA A 157 0.48 5.42 -14.87
CA ALA A 157 -0.46 4.31 -14.80
C ALA A 157 -1.58 4.57 -13.78
N TRP A 158 -1.27 5.31 -12.71
CA TRP A 158 -2.16 5.52 -11.58
C TRP A 158 -2.83 6.91 -11.56
N GLU A 159 -2.52 7.77 -12.52
CA GLU A 159 -3.02 9.15 -12.58
C GLU A 159 -4.55 9.31 -12.42
N LYS A 160 -5.31 8.26 -12.74
CA LYS A 160 -6.78 8.25 -12.68
C LYS A 160 -7.33 7.45 -11.47
N ASN A 161 -6.46 6.89 -10.65
CA ASN A 161 -6.90 6.16 -9.47
C ASN A 161 -7.39 7.14 -8.40
N TRP A 162 -8.41 6.71 -7.68
CA TRP A 162 -8.97 7.49 -6.58
C TRP A 162 -7.89 7.81 -5.52
N GLY A 163 -7.84 9.07 -5.11
CA GLY A 163 -6.90 9.55 -4.09
C GLY A 163 -5.43 9.55 -4.49
N PHE A 164 -5.10 9.19 -5.74
CA PHE A 164 -3.72 9.16 -6.22
C PHE A 164 -3.05 10.54 -6.10
N VAL A 165 -1.80 10.52 -5.63
CA VAL A 165 -0.92 11.69 -5.65
C VAL A 165 0.41 11.26 -6.27
N PRO A 166 0.94 11.97 -7.26
CA PRO A 166 2.22 11.62 -7.88
C PRO A 166 3.36 11.57 -6.86
N PHE A 167 4.24 10.58 -6.95
CA PHE A 167 5.45 10.54 -6.14
C PHE A 167 6.33 11.77 -6.38
N SER A 168 6.79 12.40 -5.30
CA SER A 168 7.85 13.40 -5.36
C SER A 168 9.24 12.74 -5.49
N ASP A 169 10.28 13.54 -5.70
CA ASP A 169 11.65 13.02 -5.74
C ASP A 169 12.13 12.65 -4.33
N GLU A 170 11.69 13.40 -3.32
CA GLU A 170 11.98 13.16 -1.91
C GLU A 170 11.36 11.84 -1.43
N GLU A 171 10.07 11.59 -1.72
CA GLU A 171 9.40 10.33 -1.39
C GLU A 171 10.07 9.14 -2.08
N LEU A 172 10.55 9.33 -3.32
CA LEU A 172 11.29 8.31 -4.03
C LEU A 172 12.63 8.00 -3.36
N ASP A 173 13.40 9.03 -3.00
CA ASP A 173 14.69 8.88 -2.32
C ASP A 173 14.51 8.19 -0.94
N GLU A 174 13.46 8.52 -0.20
CA GLU A 174 13.09 7.85 1.07
C GLU A 174 12.70 6.37 0.85
N MET A 175 11.91 6.08 -0.18
CA MET A 175 11.55 4.70 -0.53
C MET A 175 12.78 3.87 -0.86
N VAL A 176 13.72 4.41 -1.67
CA VAL A 176 14.99 3.75 -1.99
C VAL A 176 15.81 3.49 -0.73
N ALA A 177 15.90 4.48 0.18
CA ALA A 177 16.66 4.35 1.41
C ALA A 177 16.03 3.34 2.39
N GLY A 178 14.70 3.34 2.51
CA GLY A 178 13.95 2.48 3.43
C GLY A 178 13.84 1.04 2.95
N LEU A 179 13.40 0.86 1.72
CA LEU A 179 13.10 -0.46 1.17
C LEU A 179 14.30 -1.12 0.49
N GLY A 180 15.34 -0.38 0.11
CA GLY A 180 16.47 -0.91 -0.66
C GLY A 180 17.16 -2.11 -0.04
N ARG A 181 17.12 -2.25 1.29
CA ARG A 181 17.69 -3.39 2.02
C ARG A 181 16.81 -4.65 1.98
N PHE A 182 15.53 -4.49 1.67
CA PHE A 182 14.54 -5.57 1.65
C PHE A 182 14.15 -6.01 0.24
N PHE A 183 14.75 -5.38 -0.78
CA PHE A 183 14.48 -5.77 -2.16
C PHE A 183 15.06 -7.15 -2.48
N GLU A 184 14.20 -8.02 -2.98
CA GLU A 184 14.56 -9.30 -3.57
C GLU A 184 14.49 -9.16 -5.10
N PRO A 185 15.63 -9.22 -5.83
CA PRO A 185 15.66 -9.01 -7.28
C PRO A 185 14.74 -9.95 -8.06
N ARG A 186 14.49 -11.14 -7.51
CA ARG A 186 13.59 -12.14 -8.09
C ARG A 186 12.11 -11.77 -7.97
N LEU A 187 11.79 -10.68 -7.29
CA LEU A 187 10.42 -10.18 -7.11
C LEU A 187 10.22 -8.78 -7.73
N ALA A 188 11.21 -8.29 -8.48
CA ALA A 188 11.14 -6.96 -9.08
C ALA A 188 11.54 -7.01 -10.56
N TYR A 189 10.62 -6.60 -11.43
CA TYR A 189 10.77 -6.70 -12.88
C TYR A 189 10.25 -5.47 -13.58
N PHE A 190 10.91 -5.14 -14.72
CA PHE A 190 10.36 -4.23 -15.72
C PHE A 190 10.00 -4.98 -16.99
N ALA A 191 8.89 -4.60 -17.62
CA ALA A 191 8.61 -4.94 -18.98
C ALA A 191 8.98 -3.74 -19.87
N GLU A 192 9.72 -4.01 -20.94
CA GLU A 192 10.18 -3.01 -21.89
C GLU A 192 9.65 -3.33 -23.31
N VAL A 193 9.31 -2.29 -24.06
CA VAL A 193 9.02 -2.36 -25.51
C VAL A 193 9.98 -1.42 -26.21
N ASP A 194 10.73 -1.92 -27.18
CA ASP A 194 11.75 -1.14 -27.90
C ASP A 194 12.73 -0.42 -26.95
N GLY A 195 13.11 -1.10 -25.86
CA GLY A 195 14.02 -0.57 -24.83
C GLY A 195 13.41 0.50 -23.92
N ARG A 196 12.11 0.77 -24.01
CA ARG A 196 11.40 1.70 -23.14
C ARG A 196 10.62 0.93 -22.07
N PRO A 197 10.83 1.22 -20.77
CA PRO A 197 10.06 0.60 -19.71
C PRO A 197 8.58 1.06 -19.78
N VAL A 198 7.67 0.09 -19.86
CA VAL A 198 6.22 0.33 -20.01
C VAL A 198 5.40 -0.25 -18.88
N ALA A 199 5.96 -1.17 -18.11
CA ALA A 199 5.33 -1.73 -16.93
C ALA A 199 6.39 -2.18 -15.93
N PHE A 200 6.01 -2.29 -14.67
CA PHE A 200 6.83 -2.92 -13.62
C PHE A 200 5.97 -3.84 -12.75
N MET A 201 6.63 -4.77 -12.12
CA MET A 201 6.12 -5.57 -11.02
C MET A 201 7.12 -5.46 -9.88
N LEU A 202 6.61 -5.16 -8.69
CA LEU A 202 7.40 -5.08 -7.47
C LEU A 202 6.74 -5.95 -6.40
N GLY A 203 7.42 -7.00 -5.96
CA GLY A 203 7.07 -7.80 -4.81
C GLY A 203 7.97 -7.48 -3.63
N ILE A 204 7.37 -7.37 -2.46
CA ILE A 204 8.08 -7.18 -1.19
C ILE A 204 7.91 -8.44 -0.37
N PRO A 205 9.02 -9.05 0.13
CA PRO A 205 8.93 -10.16 1.08
C PRO A 205 8.09 -9.77 2.30
N ASP A 206 7.17 -10.63 2.70
CA ASP A 206 6.30 -10.37 3.84
C ASP A 206 7.05 -10.60 5.17
N MET A 207 7.68 -9.54 5.67
CA MET A 207 8.41 -9.54 6.93
C MET A 207 7.50 -9.79 8.15
N ASN A 208 6.19 -9.57 8.03
CA ASN A 208 5.26 -9.85 9.12
C ASN A 208 5.19 -11.34 9.46
N GLN A 209 5.50 -12.23 8.51
CA GLN A 209 5.62 -13.66 8.80
C GLN A 209 6.78 -13.94 9.76
N VAL A 210 7.89 -13.22 9.62
CA VAL A 210 9.05 -13.33 10.52
C VAL A 210 8.68 -12.77 11.89
N LEU A 211 8.08 -11.58 11.93
CA LEU A 211 7.65 -10.93 13.17
C LEU A 211 6.62 -11.79 13.93
N HIS A 212 5.67 -12.38 13.22
CA HIS A 212 4.67 -13.26 13.81
C HIS A 212 5.30 -14.53 14.45
N ARG A 213 6.33 -15.11 13.81
CA ARG A 213 7.07 -16.25 14.39
C ARG A 213 7.93 -15.85 15.57
N ALA A 214 8.48 -14.64 15.52
CA ALA A 214 9.31 -14.07 16.59
C ALA A 214 8.49 -13.47 17.74
N TYR A 215 7.16 -13.59 17.72
CA TYR A 215 6.24 -12.99 18.69
C TYR A 215 6.76 -13.09 20.12
N PRO A 216 6.78 -11.97 20.88
CA PRO A 216 7.36 -11.96 22.22
C PRO A 216 6.68 -12.97 23.14
N ARG A 217 7.48 -13.83 23.75
CA ARG A 217 7.00 -14.80 24.75
C ARG A 217 7.42 -14.32 26.13
N PRO A 218 6.54 -14.40 27.15
CA PRO A 218 6.90 -14.03 28.51
C PRO A 218 8.23 -14.70 28.94
N GLY A 219 9.19 -13.88 29.40
CA GLY A 219 10.48 -14.34 29.87
C GLY A 219 11.57 -14.61 28.82
N LYS A 220 11.30 -14.36 27.52
CA LYS A 220 12.34 -14.39 26.48
C LYS A 220 12.54 -13.00 25.89
N PRO A 221 13.78 -12.47 25.84
CA PRO A 221 14.07 -11.25 25.09
C PRO A 221 13.68 -11.39 23.64
N GLU A 222 13.00 -10.38 23.05
CA GLU A 222 12.53 -10.39 21.66
C GLU A 222 13.66 -10.66 20.65
N ILE A 223 14.84 -10.11 20.91
CA ILE A 223 16.01 -10.29 20.05
C ILE A 223 16.43 -11.77 19.91
N LEU A 224 16.26 -12.58 20.95
CA LEU A 224 16.55 -14.01 20.89
C LEU A 224 15.51 -14.78 20.05
N SER A 225 14.27 -14.28 20.02
CA SER A 225 13.22 -14.84 19.17
C SER A 225 13.45 -14.49 17.70
N LEU A 226 13.92 -13.28 17.42
CA LEU A 226 14.28 -12.84 16.06
C LEU A 226 15.49 -13.59 15.48
N LEU A 227 16.48 -13.93 16.32
CA LEU A 227 17.66 -14.68 15.90
C LEU A 227 17.39 -16.18 15.63
N GLN A 228 16.21 -16.68 16.00
CA GLN A 228 15.79 -18.09 15.82
C GLN A 228 14.89 -18.30 14.60
N VAL A 229 14.54 -17.25 13.89
CA VAL A 229 13.70 -17.25 12.69
C VAL A 229 14.54 -16.94 11.45
#